data_bff5f7eff7f73099ed90236c92c5637e
#
_entry.id   bff5f7eff7f73099ed90236c92c5637e
#
_cell.length_a   1.000
_cell.length_b   1.000
_cell.length_c   1.000
_cell.angle_alpha   90.00
_cell.angle_beta   90.00
_cell.angle_gamma   90.00
#
_symmetry.space_group_name_H-M   'P 1'
#
loop_
_entity.id
_entity.type
_entity.pdbx_description
1 polymer ?
#
loop_
_entity_poly.entity_id
_entity_poly.type
_entity_poly.pdbx_seq_one_letter_code
_entity_poly.pdbx_strand_id
1 'polypeptide(L)'
;MKVDDRIFLIGFMGVGKSYLGKKIADQLDKAFYDIDLEIEKKAALPVNEIFSLHGEKYFRDLESDIILNWEADGIIATGGGIILDERNREFLKLSKHKVVWLNPSWEIILSRIENSYRPIVLDRTNYELYRLWEERQTYYNECADVIFKGSDQGKLIDIL
;
A
#
# COMPACT_ATOMS: atom_id res chain seq x y z
N MET A 1 11.16 26.03 6.47
CA MET A 1 11.17 24.58 6.49
C MET A 1 10.03 24.11 5.57
N LYS A 2 10.33 23.31 4.56
CA LYS A 2 9.27 22.79 3.68
C LYS A 2 8.43 21.81 4.51
N VAL A 3 7.14 22.02 4.57
CA VAL A 3 6.22 21.05 5.19
C VAL A 3 6.21 19.83 4.28
N ASP A 4 6.41 18.66 4.84
CA ASP A 4 6.34 17.40 4.11
C ASP A 4 4.88 17.16 3.71
N ASP A 5 4.60 17.11 2.41
CA ASP A 5 3.25 16.98 1.86
C ASP A 5 2.98 15.56 1.31
N ARG A 6 3.70 14.58 1.84
CA ARG A 6 3.54 13.17 1.48
C ARG A 6 2.48 12.49 2.34
N ILE A 7 1.56 11.81 1.67
CA ILE A 7 0.53 10.99 2.31
C ILE A 7 0.66 9.57 1.78
N PHE A 8 1.11 8.66 2.63
CA PHE A 8 1.22 7.24 2.31
C PHE A 8 -0.08 6.50 2.61
N LEU A 9 -0.60 5.76 1.63
CA LEU A 9 -1.74 4.87 1.81
C LEU A 9 -1.23 3.45 2.01
N ILE A 10 -1.53 2.88 3.17
CA ILE A 10 -1.19 1.50 3.52
C ILE A 10 -2.45 0.66 3.70
N GLY A 11 -2.31 -0.65 3.67
CA GLY A 11 -3.40 -1.60 3.86
C GLY A 11 -3.22 -2.84 2.99
N PHE A 12 -4.03 -3.85 3.25
CA PHE A 12 -4.00 -5.13 2.56
C PHE A 12 -4.32 -4.97 1.07
N MET A 13 -3.98 -5.96 0.26
CA MET A 13 -4.42 -5.98 -1.14
C MET A 13 -5.95 -5.93 -1.23
N GLY A 14 -6.49 -5.26 -2.23
CA GLY A 14 -7.94 -5.14 -2.44
C GLY A 14 -8.65 -4.10 -1.58
N VAL A 15 -7.94 -3.34 -0.73
CA VAL A 15 -8.58 -2.27 0.09
C VAL A 15 -8.86 -0.99 -0.69
N GLY A 16 -8.31 -0.83 -1.90
CA GLY A 16 -8.58 0.31 -2.77
C GLY A 16 -7.55 1.43 -2.73
N LYS A 17 -6.31 1.16 -2.31
CA LYS A 17 -5.22 2.16 -2.23
C LYS A 17 -5.01 2.92 -3.54
N SER A 18 -4.84 2.20 -4.64
CA SER A 18 -4.60 2.85 -5.95
C SER A 18 -5.84 3.59 -6.45
N TYR A 19 -7.03 3.02 -6.32
CA TYR A 19 -8.28 3.63 -6.74
C TYR A 19 -8.64 4.89 -5.95
N LEU A 20 -8.65 4.79 -4.62
CA LEU A 20 -8.96 5.91 -3.74
C LEU A 20 -7.84 6.95 -3.78
N GLY A 21 -6.59 6.51 -3.80
CA GLY A 21 -5.43 7.38 -3.84
C GLY A 21 -5.43 8.30 -5.05
N LYS A 22 -5.72 7.76 -6.23
CA LYS A 22 -5.83 8.56 -7.46
C LYS A 22 -6.97 9.59 -7.37
N LYS A 23 -8.15 9.17 -6.89
CA LYS A 23 -9.28 10.08 -6.73
C LYS A 23 -9.02 11.20 -5.72
N ILE A 24 -8.36 10.89 -4.61
CA ILE A 24 -7.98 11.87 -3.59
C ILE A 24 -6.96 12.86 -4.16
N ALA A 25 -5.96 12.35 -4.87
CA ALA A 25 -4.94 13.18 -5.50
C ALA A 25 -5.54 14.17 -6.48
N ASP A 26 -6.46 13.70 -7.34
CA ASP A 26 -7.18 14.56 -8.30
C ASP A 26 -7.99 15.66 -7.59
N GLN A 27 -8.66 15.36 -6.48
CA GLN A 27 -9.45 16.33 -5.73
C GLN A 27 -8.62 17.34 -4.93
N LEU A 28 -7.44 16.91 -4.46
CA LEU A 28 -6.53 17.75 -3.70
C LEU A 28 -5.49 18.48 -4.58
N ASP A 29 -5.59 18.31 -5.89
CA ASP A 29 -4.60 18.83 -6.87
C ASP A 29 -3.16 18.42 -6.51
N LYS A 30 -2.99 17.13 -6.16
CA LYS A 30 -1.72 16.53 -5.78
C LYS A 30 -1.28 15.47 -6.80
N ALA A 31 0.02 15.22 -6.88
CA ALA A 31 0.55 14.10 -7.63
C ALA A 31 0.11 12.76 -7.00
N PHE A 32 -0.07 11.75 -7.83
CA PHE A 32 -0.34 10.38 -7.39
C PHE A 32 0.76 9.44 -7.86
N TYR A 33 1.18 8.56 -6.95
CA TYR A 33 2.18 7.52 -7.20
C TYR A 33 1.69 6.17 -6.70
N ASP A 34 2.00 5.13 -7.46
CA ASP A 34 1.77 3.74 -7.07
C ASP A 34 3.13 3.04 -7.00
N ILE A 35 3.51 2.56 -5.82
CA ILE A 35 4.83 1.95 -5.60
C ILE A 35 5.01 0.69 -6.44
N ASP A 36 3.97 -0.10 -6.68
CA ASP A 36 4.05 -1.27 -7.55
C ASP A 36 4.43 -0.86 -9.00
N LEU A 37 3.86 0.24 -9.50
CA LEU A 37 4.24 0.78 -10.81
C LEU A 37 5.68 1.32 -10.85
N GLU A 38 6.14 1.93 -9.77
CA GLU A 38 7.52 2.40 -9.66
C GLU A 38 8.52 1.21 -9.62
N ILE A 39 8.14 0.11 -8.97
CA ILE A 39 8.92 -1.14 -8.99
C ILE A 39 8.98 -1.70 -10.41
N GLU A 40 7.85 -1.76 -11.12
CA GLU A 40 7.81 -2.24 -12.51
C GLU A 40 8.68 -1.39 -13.44
N LYS A 41 8.65 -0.07 -13.30
CA LYS A 41 9.53 0.84 -14.05
C LYS A 41 11.01 0.57 -13.77
N LYS A 42 11.37 0.39 -12.51
CA LYS A 42 12.76 0.15 -12.09
C LYS A 42 13.28 -1.21 -12.56
N ALA A 43 12.45 -2.26 -12.48
CA ALA A 43 12.80 -3.60 -12.90
C ALA A 43 12.66 -3.83 -14.41
N ALA A 44 11.95 -2.95 -15.13
CA ALA A 44 11.53 -3.13 -16.52
C ALA A 44 10.74 -4.42 -16.76
N LEU A 45 9.98 -4.87 -15.77
CA LEU A 45 9.19 -6.10 -15.75
C LEU A 45 7.88 -5.87 -14.97
N PRO A 46 6.76 -6.49 -15.39
CA PRO A 46 5.54 -6.52 -14.57
C PRO A 46 5.76 -7.27 -13.25
N VAL A 47 4.99 -6.93 -12.22
CA VAL A 47 5.13 -7.53 -10.87
C VAL A 47 5.09 -9.06 -10.92
N ASN A 48 4.16 -9.64 -11.67
CA ASN A 48 4.05 -11.10 -11.80
C ASN A 48 5.33 -11.75 -12.37
N GLU A 49 5.98 -11.11 -13.33
CA GLU A 49 7.23 -11.59 -13.90
C GLU A 49 8.41 -11.41 -12.93
N ILE A 50 8.42 -10.34 -12.15
CA ILE A 50 9.43 -10.14 -11.10
C ILE A 50 9.36 -11.31 -10.10
N PHE A 51 8.16 -11.67 -9.63
CA PHE A 51 7.96 -12.82 -8.72
C PHE A 51 8.38 -14.15 -9.37
N SER A 52 8.01 -14.37 -10.63
CA SER A 52 8.33 -15.62 -11.34
C SER A 52 9.83 -15.79 -11.59
N LEU A 53 10.51 -14.72 -12.01
CA LEU A 53 11.91 -14.77 -12.42
C LEU A 53 12.89 -14.58 -11.27
N HIS A 54 12.55 -13.76 -10.28
CA HIS A 54 13.46 -13.32 -9.23
C HIS A 54 12.99 -13.66 -7.82
N GLY A 55 11.70 -14.01 -7.62
CA GLY A 55 11.12 -14.35 -6.33
C GLY A 55 10.70 -13.16 -5.48
N GLU A 56 10.00 -13.46 -4.38
CA GLU A 56 9.44 -12.45 -3.47
C GLU A 56 10.50 -11.59 -2.81
N LYS A 57 11.62 -12.19 -2.38
CA LYS A 57 12.70 -11.44 -1.71
C LYS A 57 13.22 -10.30 -2.58
N TYR A 58 13.47 -10.57 -3.85
CA TYR A 58 13.93 -9.55 -4.81
C TYR A 58 12.92 -8.41 -4.95
N PHE A 59 11.63 -8.75 -5.07
CA PHE A 59 10.55 -7.76 -5.10
C PHE A 59 10.54 -6.89 -3.84
N ARG A 60 10.65 -7.50 -2.64
CA ARG A 60 10.69 -6.78 -1.36
C ARG A 60 11.91 -5.89 -1.21
N ASP A 61 13.05 -6.32 -1.71
CA ASP A 61 14.26 -5.49 -1.71
C ASP A 61 14.10 -4.25 -2.60
N LEU A 62 13.49 -4.38 -3.78
CA LEU A 62 13.15 -3.25 -4.65
C LEU A 62 12.11 -2.32 -4.00
N GLU A 63 11.07 -2.88 -3.41
CA GLU A 63 10.03 -2.13 -2.70
C GLU A 63 10.64 -1.28 -1.58
N SER A 64 11.50 -1.87 -0.76
CA SER A 64 12.18 -1.17 0.33
C SER A 64 13.14 -0.10 -0.18
N ASP A 65 13.91 -0.39 -1.22
CA ASP A 65 14.82 0.60 -1.82
C ASP A 65 14.07 1.83 -2.35
N ILE A 66 12.93 1.63 -2.98
CA ILE A 66 12.09 2.72 -3.48
C ILE A 66 11.49 3.54 -2.33
N ILE A 67 10.87 2.90 -1.34
CA ILE A 67 10.16 3.63 -0.27
C ILE A 67 11.13 4.39 0.64
N LEU A 68 12.27 3.80 1.00
CA LEU A 68 13.25 4.41 1.89
C LEU A 68 13.93 5.64 1.28
N ASN A 69 13.97 5.73 -0.05
CA ASN A 69 14.53 6.85 -0.80
C ASN A 69 13.45 7.76 -1.41
N TRP A 70 12.20 7.62 -0.98
CA TRP A 70 11.10 8.40 -1.55
C TRP A 70 11.13 9.85 -1.12
N GLU A 71 11.14 10.78 -2.08
CA GLU A 71 11.22 12.23 -1.80
C GLU A 71 10.06 13.05 -2.38
N ALA A 72 9.32 12.51 -3.35
CA ALA A 72 8.26 13.26 -4.04
C ALA A 72 7.03 13.48 -3.13
N ASP A 73 6.55 14.72 -3.10
CA ASP A 73 5.29 15.08 -2.42
C ASP A 73 4.09 14.53 -3.19
N GLY A 74 3.01 14.18 -2.51
CA GLY A 74 1.77 13.68 -3.12
C GLY A 74 1.11 12.56 -2.34
N ILE A 75 0.22 11.86 -3.02
CA ILE A 75 -0.47 10.66 -2.51
C ILE A 75 0.28 9.43 -3.02
N ILE A 76 0.77 8.61 -2.13
CA ILE A 76 1.61 7.45 -2.45
C ILE A 76 0.88 6.16 -2.02
N ALA A 77 0.38 5.38 -2.97
CA ALA A 77 -0.19 4.07 -2.71
C ALA A 77 0.95 3.03 -2.60
N THR A 78 1.03 2.36 -1.47
CA THR A 78 2.05 1.33 -1.21
C THR A 78 1.54 -0.06 -1.55
N GLY A 79 2.44 -1.03 -1.68
CA GLY A 79 2.09 -2.45 -1.73
C GLY A 79 1.57 -2.97 -0.38
N GLY A 80 0.72 -4.00 -0.41
CA GLY A 80 0.15 -4.58 0.81
C GLY A 80 1.19 -5.17 1.77
N GLY A 81 2.34 -5.57 1.27
CA GLY A 81 3.44 -6.14 2.06
C GLY A 81 4.53 -5.14 2.46
N ILE A 82 4.33 -3.84 2.24
CA ILE A 82 5.31 -2.81 2.59
C ILE A 82 5.71 -2.86 4.06
N ILE A 83 4.79 -3.25 4.93
CA ILE A 83 4.96 -3.31 6.39
C ILE A 83 5.73 -4.56 6.87
N LEU A 84 6.09 -5.48 6.00
CA LEU A 84 6.79 -6.70 6.40
C LEU A 84 8.25 -6.45 6.78
N ASP A 85 8.89 -5.46 6.16
CA ASP A 85 10.25 -5.04 6.50
C ASP A 85 10.22 -3.99 7.62
N GLU A 86 10.96 -4.24 8.68
CA GLU A 86 11.06 -3.33 9.83
C GLU A 86 11.57 -1.94 9.42
N ARG A 87 12.53 -1.86 8.50
CA ARG A 87 13.06 -0.59 8.00
C ARG A 87 11.97 0.26 7.36
N ASN A 88 11.05 -0.37 6.61
CA ASN A 88 9.91 0.31 6.00
C ASN A 88 8.95 0.83 7.09
N ARG A 89 8.68 0.02 8.13
CA ARG A 89 7.83 0.46 9.25
C ARG A 89 8.44 1.66 9.98
N GLU A 90 9.74 1.63 10.26
CA GLU A 90 10.45 2.75 10.90
C GLU A 90 10.37 4.02 10.03
N PHE A 91 10.55 3.90 8.72
CA PHE A 91 10.37 5.01 7.79
C PHE A 91 8.94 5.58 7.83
N LEU A 92 7.93 4.73 7.79
CA LEU A 92 6.52 5.14 7.81
C LEU A 92 6.13 5.82 9.12
N LYS A 93 6.73 5.46 10.24
CA LYS A 93 6.48 6.08 11.57
C LYS A 93 7.11 7.46 11.74
N LEU A 94 7.92 7.94 10.80
CA LEU A 94 8.48 9.28 10.90
C LEU A 94 7.39 10.36 10.87
N SER A 95 7.41 11.28 11.80
CA SER A 95 6.38 12.33 11.97
C SER A 95 6.31 13.38 10.85
N LYS A 96 7.23 13.33 9.90
CA LYS A 96 7.31 14.32 8.82
C LYS A 96 6.29 14.13 7.69
N HIS A 97 5.66 12.98 7.59
CA HIS A 97 4.63 12.67 6.60
C HIS A 97 3.42 12.03 7.28
N LYS A 98 2.32 11.86 6.56
CA LYS A 98 1.09 11.25 7.06
C LYS A 98 0.93 9.84 6.50
N VAL A 99 0.52 8.91 7.35
CA VAL A 99 0.22 7.52 6.97
C VAL A 99 -1.25 7.21 7.24
N VAL A 100 -1.97 6.83 6.21
CA VAL A 100 -3.40 6.47 6.27
C VAL A 100 -3.56 4.99 5.97
N TRP A 101 -4.11 4.26 6.92
CA TRP A 101 -4.44 2.86 6.75
C TRP A 101 -5.87 2.69 6.26
N LEU A 102 -6.03 2.18 5.05
CA LEU A 102 -7.32 1.78 4.51
C LEU A 102 -7.65 0.38 5.02
N ASN A 103 -8.65 0.26 5.89
CA ASN A 103 -9.01 -0.99 6.54
C ASN A 103 -10.52 -1.28 6.47
N PRO A 104 -11.08 -1.53 5.29
CA PRO A 104 -12.45 -2.00 5.15
C PRO A 104 -12.60 -3.40 5.75
N SER A 105 -13.84 -3.91 5.86
CA SER A 105 -14.09 -5.25 6.38
C SER A 105 -13.47 -6.34 5.50
N TRP A 106 -13.21 -7.50 6.10
CA TRP A 106 -12.67 -8.65 5.38
C TRP A 106 -13.57 -9.08 4.20
N GLU A 107 -14.89 -9.04 4.39
CA GLU A 107 -15.87 -9.41 3.35
C GLU A 107 -15.72 -8.53 2.11
N ILE A 108 -15.50 -7.24 2.29
CA ILE A 108 -15.25 -6.30 1.18
C ILE A 108 -13.92 -6.63 0.50
N ILE A 109 -12.87 -6.88 1.27
CA ILE A 109 -11.56 -7.25 0.75
C ILE A 109 -11.66 -8.54 -0.07
N LEU A 110 -12.26 -9.58 0.49
CA LEU A 110 -12.41 -10.88 -0.16
C LEU A 110 -13.16 -10.76 -1.50
N SER A 111 -14.27 -10.01 -1.54
CA SER A 111 -15.05 -9.81 -2.77
C SER A 111 -14.24 -9.18 -3.91
N ARG A 112 -13.20 -8.39 -3.57
CA ARG A 112 -12.34 -7.72 -4.55
C ARG A 112 -11.17 -8.57 -5.01
N ILE A 113 -10.69 -9.52 -4.19
CA ILE A 113 -9.51 -10.33 -4.50
C ILE A 113 -9.80 -11.73 -5.01
N GLU A 114 -11.01 -12.25 -4.86
CA GLU A 114 -11.40 -13.62 -5.24
C GLU A 114 -10.99 -14.01 -6.66
N ASN A 115 -11.04 -13.07 -7.61
CA ASN A 115 -10.66 -13.28 -9.00
C ASN A 115 -9.37 -12.54 -9.38
N SER A 116 -8.51 -12.25 -8.41
CA SER A 116 -7.27 -11.52 -8.64
C SER A 116 -6.17 -12.42 -9.19
N TYR A 117 -5.39 -11.89 -10.14
CA TYR A 117 -4.18 -12.53 -10.67
C TYR A 117 -2.90 -12.16 -9.90
N ARG A 118 -3.02 -11.58 -8.70
CA ARG A 118 -1.86 -11.25 -7.86
C ARG A 118 -1.14 -12.53 -7.42
N PRO A 119 0.21 -12.58 -7.43
CA PRO A 119 0.97 -13.77 -7.04
C PRO A 119 0.60 -14.32 -5.67
N ILE A 120 0.36 -13.44 -4.69
CA ILE A 120 -0.01 -13.82 -3.33
C ILE A 120 -1.39 -14.47 -3.25
N VAL A 121 -2.31 -14.13 -4.15
CA VAL A 121 -3.67 -14.69 -4.18
C VAL A 121 -3.71 -16.04 -4.90
N LEU A 122 -2.97 -16.19 -6.00
CA LEU A 122 -3.05 -17.36 -6.87
C LEU A 122 -2.73 -18.69 -6.17
N ASP A 123 -1.81 -18.67 -5.21
CA ASP A 123 -1.30 -19.86 -4.52
C ASP A 123 -1.92 -20.08 -3.12
N ARG A 124 -2.97 -19.33 -2.76
CA ARG A 124 -3.56 -19.38 -1.42
C ARG A 124 -5.07 -19.64 -1.44
N THR A 125 -5.53 -20.38 -0.43
CA THR A 125 -6.96 -20.52 -0.12
C THR A 125 -7.50 -19.23 0.53
N ASN A 126 -8.82 -19.04 0.56
CA ASN A 126 -9.45 -17.91 1.25
C ASN A 126 -9.10 -17.88 2.76
N TYR A 127 -8.98 -19.06 3.39
CA TYR A 127 -8.57 -19.15 4.79
C TYR A 127 -7.12 -18.68 5.00
N GLU A 128 -6.22 -19.08 4.13
CA GLU A 128 -4.81 -18.63 4.19
C GLU A 128 -4.68 -17.12 3.96
N LEU A 129 -5.48 -16.55 3.05
CA LEU A 129 -5.54 -15.11 2.82
C LEU A 129 -6.11 -14.36 4.04
N TYR A 130 -7.14 -14.91 4.69
CA TYR A 130 -7.69 -14.35 5.92
C TYR A 130 -6.64 -14.33 7.04
N ARG A 131 -5.92 -15.44 7.22
CA ARG A 131 -4.84 -15.52 8.23
C ARG A 131 -3.74 -14.51 7.95
N LEU A 132 -3.35 -14.34 6.69
CA LEU A 132 -2.37 -13.36 6.27
C LEU A 132 -2.83 -11.92 6.56
N TRP A 133 -4.09 -11.62 6.27
CA TRP A 133 -4.70 -10.33 6.58
C TRP A 133 -4.72 -10.06 8.08
N GLU A 134 -5.14 -11.04 8.88
CA GLU A 134 -5.19 -10.95 10.34
C GLU A 134 -3.80 -10.70 10.95
N GLU A 135 -2.79 -11.42 10.51
CA GLU A 135 -1.40 -11.26 10.95
C GLU A 135 -0.83 -9.87 10.64
N ARG A 136 -1.21 -9.29 9.52
CA ARG A 136 -0.74 -7.96 9.10
C ARG A 136 -1.41 -6.80 9.81
N GLN A 137 -2.57 -6.99 10.46
CA GLN A 137 -3.32 -5.91 11.12
C GLN A 137 -2.46 -5.16 12.15
N THR A 138 -1.67 -5.86 12.95
CA THR A 138 -0.79 -5.26 13.97
C THR A 138 0.26 -4.34 13.33
N TYR A 139 0.86 -4.75 12.21
CA TYR A 139 1.87 -3.96 11.52
C TYR A 139 1.28 -2.70 10.87
N TYR A 140 0.11 -2.79 10.25
CA TYR A 140 -0.56 -1.60 9.72
C TYR A 140 -0.91 -0.62 10.83
N ASN A 141 -1.45 -1.13 11.94
CA ASN A 141 -1.81 -0.29 13.08
C ASN A 141 -0.60 0.42 13.69
N GLU A 142 0.55 -0.25 13.73
CA GLU A 142 1.82 0.33 14.20
C GLU A 142 2.26 1.55 13.38
N CYS A 143 2.03 1.55 12.08
CA CYS A 143 2.49 2.57 11.16
C CYS A 143 1.49 3.71 10.93
N ALA A 144 0.21 3.50 11.22
CA ALA A 144 -0.85 4.42 10.81
C ALA A 144 -1.01 5.61 11.76
N ASP A 145 -1.10 6.81 11.18
CA ASP A 145 -1.57 8.02 11.88
C ASP A 145 -3.10 8.07 11.90
N VAL A 146 -3.73 7.57 10.84
CA VAL A 146 -5.19 7.57 10.63
C VAL A 146 -5.63 6.20 10.12
N ILE A 147 -6.74 5.68 10.69
CA ILE A 147 -7.39 4.45 10.23
C ILE A 147 -8.71 4.81 9.56
N PHE A 148 -8.86 4.45 8.30
CA PHE A 148 -10.08 4.67 7.53
C PHE A 148 -10.75 3.33 7.18
N LYS A 149 -11.95 3.10 7.71
CA LYS A 149 -12.70 1.85 7.54
C LYS A 149 -13.76 1.90 6.43
N GLY A 150 -14.02 3.09 5.89
CA GLY A 150 -15.01 3.30 4.84
C GLY A 150 -14.45 3.07 3.43
N SER A 151 -15.29 3.40 2.44
CA SER A 151 -14.94 3.40 1.02
C SER A 151 -15.29 4.73 0.32
N ASP A 152 -15.85 5.68 1.05
CA ASP A 152 -16.25 7.00 0.55
C ASP A 152 -15.05 7.95 0.55
N GLN A 153 -14.65 8.39 -0.66
CA GLN A 153 -13.50 9.28 -0.82
C GLN A 153 -13.70 10.64 -0.14
N GLY A 154 -14.94 11.17 -0.13
CA GLY A 154 -15.24 12.45 0.52
C GLY A 154 -14.97 12.41 2.01
N LYS A 155 -15.41 11.34 2.69
CA LYS A 155 -15.11 11.10 4.11
C LYS A 155 -13.62 10.91 4.37
N LEU A 156 -12.90 10.29 3.44
CA LEU A 156 -11.45 10.13 3.57
C LEU A 156 -10.75 11.48 3.45
N ILE A 157 -11.15 12.34 2.52
CA ILE A 157 -10.60 13.69 2.36
C ILE A 157 -10.80 14.54 3.61
N ASP A 158 -11.96 14.43 4.26
CA ASP A 158 -12.30 15.19 5.47
C ASP A 158 -11.36 14.90 6.65
N ILE A 159 -10.65 13.77 6.64
CA ILE A 159 -9.71 13.38 7.71
C ILE A 159 -8.23 13.54 7.32
N LEU A 160 -7.94 14.01 6.11
CA LEU A 160 -6.59 14.29 5.64
C LEU A 160 -6.15 15.73 5.95
#